data_1a84b51d7f5cf6e5090f5af7daa75355
#
_entry.id   1a84b51d7f5cf6e5090f5af7daa75355
#
_cell.length_a   1.000
_cell.length_b   1.000
_cell.length_c   1.000
_cell.angle_alpha   90.00
_cell.angle_beta   90.00
_cell.angle_gamma   90.00
#
_symmetry.space_group_name_H-M   'P 1'
#
loop_
_entity.id
_entity.type
_entity.pdbx_description
1 polymer ?
#
loop_
_entity_poly.entity_id
_entity_poly.type
_entity_poly.pdbx_seq_one_letter_code
_entity_poly.pdbx_strand_id
1 'polypeptide(L)'
;MITELDVSALPSAWGHTAEITSRHDYDEKYNPWKDGVLPKDVEKEHARRYFDLFKMYLRHADVIDRVTLWGLTDGDSWLNDFPVRGRTDYPLFFGRDGQMKLCAKAVWRLAQQTAEKKSKNGK
;
A
#
# COMPACT_ATOMS: atom_id res chain seq x y z
N MET A 1 1.09 17.75 -0.53
CA MET A 1 0.00 16.74 -0.59
C MET A 1 0.47 15.53 -1.36
N ILE A 2 0.24 14.34 -0.82
CA ILE A 2 0.48 13.08 -1.52
C ILE A 2 -0.86 12.59 -2.06
N THR A 3 -0.94 12.33 -3.36
CA THR A 3 -2.15 11.83 -4.02
C THR A 3 -1.89 10.45 -4.62
N GLU A 4 -2.92 9.67 -4.78
CA GLU A 4 -2.86 8.40 -5.51
C GLU A 4 -1.84 7.41 -4.93
N LEU A 5 -1.71 7.37 -3.60
CA LEU A 5 -0.80 6.43 -2.95
C LEU A 5 -1.37 5.02 -2.98
N ASP A 6 -0.58 4.11 -3.49
CA ASP A 6 -0.73 2.68 -3.28
C ASP A 6 0.65 2.03 -3.17
N VAL A 7 0.73 0.89 -2.51
CA VAL A 7 1.99 0.15 -2.32
C VAL A 7 1.73 -1.31 -2.66
N SER A 8 2.22 -1.74 -3.80
CA SER A 8 2.09 -3.14 -4.23
C SER A 8 2.71 -4.09 -3.22
N ALA A 9 2.04 -5.19 -2.95
CA ALA A 9 2.55 -6.28 -2.13
C ALA A 9 3.24 -7.37 -2.97
N LEU A 10 3.16 -7.26 -4.28
CA LEU A 10 3.67 -8.27 -5.21
C LEU A 10 5.11 -7.96 -5.65
N PRO A 11 5.83 -8.97 -6.19
CA PRO A 11 7.09 -8.73 -6.86
C PRO A 11 6.95 -7.69 -7.97
N SER A 12 7.97 -6.83 -8.12
CA SER A 12 7.94 -5.78 -9.14
C SER A 12 7.90 -6.38 -10.54
N ALA A 13 6.95 -5.92 -11.32
CA ALA A 13 6.80 -6.31 -12.73
C ALA A 13 7.09 -5.13 -13.69
N TRP A 14 7.61 -4.03 -13.16
CA TRP A 14 7.84 -2.79 -13.91
C TRP A 14 9.23 -2.72 -14.57
N GLY A 15 10.03 -3.75 -14.45
CA GLY A 15 11.47 -3.70 -14.69
C GLY A 15 11.94 -3.44 -16.12
N HIS A 16 11.07 -3.37 -17.12
CA HIS A 16 11.54 -3.40 -18.50
C HIS A 16 10.98 -2.31 -19.43
N THR A 17 9.96 -1.57 -19.02
CA THR A 17 9.46 -0.45 -19.81
C THR A 17 9.05 0.70 -18.90
N ALA A 18 9.35 1.91 -19.31
CA ALA A 18 8.85 3.11 -18.65
C ALA A 18 7.39 3.40 -19.00
N GLU A 19 6.78 2.57 -19.83
CA GLU A 19 5.44 2.79 -20.35
C GLU A 19 4.40 2.11 -19.44
N ILE A 20 3.66 2.92 -18.71
CA ILE A 20 2.64 2.44 -17.78
C ILE A 20 1.36 1.95 -18.46
N THR A 21 1.25 2.15 -19.76
CA THR A 21 0.08 1.72 -20.54
C THR A 21 0.22 0.30 -21.11
N SER A 22 1.42 -0.25 -21.10
CA SER A 22 1.69 -1.58 -21.65
C SER A 22 1.44 -2.66 -20.61
N ARG A 23 0.66 -3.66 -20.97
CA ARG A 23 0.49 -4.88 -20.20
C ARG A 23 1.44 -5.95 -20.71
N HIS A 24 2.04 -6.68 -19.78
CA HIS A 24 2.85 -7.85 -20.09
C HIS A 24 1.97 -9.10 -20.18
N ASP A 25 2.47 -10.12 -20.87
CA ASP A 25 1.85 -11.43 -20.85
C ASP A 25 1.93 -12.01 -19.43
N TYR A 26 0.99 -12.89 -19.14
CA TYR A 26 0.90 -13.54 -17.84
C TYR A 26 2.18 -14.32 -17.51
N ASP A 27 2.74 -14.04 -16.34
CA ASP A 27 3.85 -14.78 -15.77
C ASP A 27 3.55 -14.96 -14.27
N GLU A 28 3.47 -16.20 -13.84
CA GLU A 28 3.12 -16.56 -12.46
C GLU A 28 4.05 -15.95 -11.40
N LYS A 29 5.31 -15.71 -11.74
CA LYS A 29 6.25 -15.08 -10.81
C LYS A 29 5.84 -13.66 -10.41
N TYR A 30 5.07 -12.98 -11.25
CA TYR A 30 4.57 -11.63 -10.97
C TYR A 30 3.16 -11.62 -10.36
N ASN A 31 2.56 -12.78 -10.21
CA ASN A 31 1.22 -12.93 -9.63
C ASN A 31 1.12 -14.21 -8.77
N PRO A 32 1.97 -14.34 -7.74
CA PRO A 32 2.07 -15.59 -7.00
C PRO A 32 0.85 -15.91 -6.10
N TRP A 33 0.05 -14.90 -5.74
CA TRP A 33 -1.04 -15.07 -4.77
C TRP A 33 -2.41 -14.73 -5.38
N LYS A 34 -2.68 -15.31 -6.52
CA LYS A 34 -3.91 -15.06 -7.30
C LYS A 34 -5.18 -15.65 -6.66
N ASP A 35 -5.05 -16.48 -5.66
CA ASP A 35 -6.15 -17.08 -4.91
C ASP A 35 -6.82 -16.14 -3.90
N GLY A 36 -6.29 -14.94 -3.74
CA GLY A 36 -6.82 -13.95 -2.82
C GLY A 36 -6.26 -14.04 -1.39
N VAL A 37 -5.26 -14.89 -1.17
CA VAL A 37 -4.63 -15.07 0.14
C VAL A 37 -3.19 -14.60 0.11
N LEU A 38 -2.90 -13.53 0.83
CA LEU A 38 -1.54 -13.02 0.98
C LEU A 38 -0.83 -13.76 2.13
N PRO A 39 0.37 -14.32 1.93
CA PRO A 39 1.13 -14.92 3.02
C PRO A 39 1.38 -13.92 4.16
N LYS A 40 1.34 -14.40 5.39
CA LYS A 40 1.45 -13.53 6.58
C LYS A 40 2.77 -12.77 6.67
N ASP A 41 3.87 -13.39 6.26
CA ASP A 41 5.19 -12.73 6.24
C ASP A 41 5.23 -11.61 5.21
N VAL A 42 4.61 -11.80 4.06
CA VAL A 42 4.49 -10.77 3.02
C VAL A 42 3.57 -9.64 3.49
N GLU A 43 2.47 -9.97 4.14
CA GLU A 43 1.57 -8.97 4.71
C GLU A 43 2.26 -8.10 5.77
N LYS A 44 3.10 -8.70 6.61
CA LYS A 44 3.89 -7.97 7.61
C LYS A 44 4.90 -7.04 6.94
N GLU A 45 5.59 -7.49 5.91
CA GLU A 45 6.54 -6.66 5.17
C GLU A 45 5.83 -5.50 4.45
N HIS A 46 4.67 -5.76 3.88
CA HIS A 46 3.82 -4.73 3.28
C HIS A 46 3.39 -3.69 4.31
N ALA A 47 2.98 -4.13 5.49
CA ALA A 47 2.63 -3.24 6.61
C ALA A 47 3.82 -2.38 7.03
N ARG A 48 5.01 -2.95 7.06
CA ARG A 48 6.25 -2.23 7.39
C ARG A 48 6.55 -1.14 6.36
N ARG A 49 6.38 -1.42 5.08
CA ARG A 49 6.59 -0.41 4.02
C ARG A 49 5.65 0.79 4.20
N TYR A 50 4.38 0.53 4.48
CA TYR A 50 3.42 1.60 4.76
C TYR A 50 3.79 2.37 6.03
N PHE A 51 4.19 1.67 7.08
CA PHE A 51 4.65 2.30 8.32
C PHE A 51 5.82 3.25 8.06
N ASP A 52 6.84 2.79 7.33
CA ASP A 52 8.03 3.59 7.03
C ASP A 52 7.69 4.81 6.18
N LEU A 53 6.81 4.67 5.19
CA LEU A 53 6.34 5.78 4.36
C LEU A 53 5.62 6.84 5.21
N PHE A 54 4.65 6.43 6.01
CA PHE A 54 3.89 7.37 6.84
C PHE A 54 4.74 7.99 7.94
N LYS A 55 5.70 7.26 8.47
CA LYS A 55 6.68 7.82 9.40
C LYS A 55 7.48 8.94 8.74
N MET A 56 7.90 8.74 7.51
CA MET A 56 8.56 9.78 6.71
C MET A 56 7.62 10.97 6.46
N TYR A 57 6.37 10.72 6.07
CA TYR A 57 5.39 11.80 5.84
C TYR A 57 5.17 12.64 7.10
N LEU A 58 5.10 12.02 8.26
CA LEU A 58 4.92 12.72 9.55
C LEU A 58 6.13 13.59 9.91
N ARG A 59 7.33 13.19 9.50
CA ARG A 59 8.54 14.03 9.67
C ARG A 59 8.48 15.30 8.83
N HIS A 60 7.72 15.26 7.74
CA HIS A 60 7.55 16.37 6.80
C HIS A 60 6.14 16.95 6.86
N ALA A 61 5.51 16.89 8.02
CA ALA A 61 4.14 17.39 8.21
C ALA A 61 4.02 18.91 8.03
N ASP A 62 5.13 19.62 8.00
CA ASP A 62 5.18 21.05 7.66
C ASP A 62 4.86 21.30 6.17
N VAL A 63 5.11 20.32 5.31
CA VAL A 63 4.88 20.43 3.85
C VAL A 63 3.89 19.39 3.31
N ILE A 64 3.67 18.29 4.03
CA ILE A 64 2.72 17.24 3.65
C ILE A 64 1.51 17.34 4.57
N ASP A 65 0.44 17.90 4.06
CA ASP A 65 -0.79 18.14 4.82
C ASP A 65 -1.84 17.04 4.62
N ARG A 66 -1.70 16.22 3.57
CA ARG A 66 -2.68 15.18 3.24
C ARG A 66 -2.07 14.06 2.43
N VAL A 67 -2.51 12.84 2.72
CA VAL A 67 -2.20 11.65 1.93
C VAL A 67 -3.53 11.03 1.49
N THR A 68 -3.68 10.80 0.20
CA THR A 68 -4.87 10.16 -0.38
C THR A 68 -4.48 8.82 -0.98
N LEU A 69 -5.12 7.76 -0.51
CA LEU A 69 -4.94 6.43 -1.08
C LEU A 69 -5.71 6.31 -2.40
N TRP A 70 -5.14 5.56 -3.34
CA TRP A 70 -5.75 5.38 -4.66
C TRP A 70 -6.68 4.17 -4.70
N GLY A 71 -7.68 4.20 -3.84
CA GLY A 71 -8.71 3.17 -3.71
C GLY A 71 -9.01 2.84 -2.25
N LEU A 72 -10.11 2.15 -2.03
CA LEU A 72 -10.56 1.74 -0.69
C LEU A 72 -10.14 0.31 -0.38
N THR A 73 -10.55 -0.64 -1.19
CA THR A 73 -10.23 -2.05 -1.00
C THR A 73 -9.26 -2.56 -2.06
N ASP A 74 -8.59 -3.65 -1.76
CA ASP A 74 -7.66 -4.28 -2.69
C ASP A 74 -8.32 -4.66 -4.03
N GLY A 75 -9.62 -4.96 -4.01
CA GLY A 75 -10.37 -5.25 -5.21
C GLY A 75 -10.58 -4.07 -6.15
N ASP A 76 -10.50 -2.85 -5.62
CA ASP A 76 -10.71 -1.61 -6.39
C ASP A 76 -9.45 -1.09 -7.06
N SER A 77 -8.29 -1.68 -6.77
CA SER A 77 -7.01 -1.15 -7.23
C SER A 77 -6.80 -1.35 -8.73
N TRP A 78 -6.25 -0.31 -9.37
CA TRP A 78 -5.80 -0.38 -10.77
C TRP A 78 -4.61 -1.33 -10.96
N LEU A 79 -3.90 -1.66 -9.88
CA LEU A 79 -2.78 -2.61 -9.90
C LEU A 79 -3.24 -4.06 -10.09
N ASN A 80 -4.51 -4.32 -9.96
CA ASN A 80 -5.09 -5.56 -10.47
C ASN A 80 -5.09 -5.51 -11.99
N ASP A 81 -4.68 -6.59 -12.63
CA ASP A 81 -4.61 -6.66 -14.09
C ASP A 81 -3.55 -5.73 -14.72
N PHE A 82 -2.71 -5.08 -13.91
CA PHE A 82 -1.62 -4.21 -14.35
C PHE A 82 -0.37 -4.36 -13.46
N PRO A 83 0.85 -4.36 -14.01
CA PRO A 83 1.21 -4.38 -15.43
C PRO A 83 1.10 -5.76 -16.08
N VAL A 84 0.67 -6.76 -15.34
CA VAL A 84 0.49 -8.15 -15.81
C VAL A 84 -1.00 -8.47 -15.82
N ARG A 85 -1.48 -9.03 -16.94
CA ARG A 85 -2.88 -9.45 -17.05
C ARG A 85 -3.22 -10.50 -16.00
N GLY A 86 -4.38 -10.34 -15.37
CA GLY A 86 -4.85 -11.25 -14.33
C GLY A 86 -4.15 -11.07 -12.99
N ARG A 87 -3.32 -10.05 -12.85
CA ARG A 87 -2.61 -9.76 -11.59
C ARG A 87 -3.60 -9.48 -10.47
N THR A 88 -3.36 -10.10 -9.33
CA THR A 88 -4.15 -9.91 -8.10
C THR A 88 -3.24 -9.26 -7.07
N ASP A 89 -3.34 -7.95 -6.89
CA ASP A 89 -2.53 -7.20 -5.94
C ASP A 89 -3.29 -6.91 -4.64
N TYR A 90 -2.54 -6.52 -3.63
CA TYR A 90 -3.02 -6.27 -2.27
C TYR A 90 -2.48 -4.92 -1.75
N PRO A 91 -2.68 -3.81 -2.50
CA PRO A 91 -1.91 -2.59 -2.23
C PRO A 91 -2.53 -1.64 -1.21
N LEU A 92 -3.79 -1.82 -0.84
CA LEU A 92 -4.57 -0.83 -0.11
C LEU A 92 -4.80 -1.23 1.35
N PHE A 93 -5.54 -0.39 2.09
CA PHE A 93 -5.74 -0.54 3.54
C PHE A 93 -6.78 -1.59 3.92
N PHE A 94 -7.73 -1.85 3.03
CA PHE A 94 -8.78 -2.83 3.27
C PHE A 94 -8.66 -3.98 2.29
N GLY A 95 -8.90 -5.19 2.77
CA GLY A 95 -8.94 -6.38 1.94
C GLY A 95 -10.18 -6.43 1.06
N ARG A 96 -10.23 -7.41 0.15
CA ARG A 96 -11.41 -7.67 -0.68
C ARG A 96 -12.64 -8.03 0.13
N ASP A 97 -12.43 -8.53 1.34
CA ASP A 97 -13.48 -8.83 2.33
C ASP A 97 -13.96 -7.60 3.12
N GLY A 98 -13.39 -6.43 2.86
CA GLY A 98 -13.71 -5.19 3.58
C GLY A 98 -13.05 -5.07 4.94
N GLN A 99 -12.22 -6.01 5.35
CA GLN A 99 -11.54 -5.97 6.65
C GLN A 99 -10.28 -5.12 6.60
N MET A 100 -9.99 -4.43 7.70
CA MET A 100 -8.77 -3.64 7.86
C MET A 100 -7.54 -4.55 7.87
N LYS A 101 -6.57 -4.22 7.02
CA LYS A 101 -5.32 -4.98 6.90
C LYS A 101 -4.28 -4.54 7.92
N LEU A 102 -3.21 -5.33 8.06
CA LEU A 102 -2.10 -5.01 8.96
C LEU A 102 -1.46 -3.66 8.64
N CYS A 103 -1.33 -3.31 7.36
CA CYS A 103 -0.76 -2.02 6.95
C CYS A 103 -1.60 -0.85 7.48
N ALA A 104 -2.91 -0.94 7.42
CA ALA A 104 -3.79 0.09 7.95
C ALA A 104 -3.69 0.19 9.47
N LYS A 105 -3.63 -0.94 10.15
CA LYS A 105 -3.46 -0.98 11.61
C LYS A 105 -2.14 -0.37 12.05
N ALA A 106 -1.06 -0.64 11.30
CA ALA A 106 0.26 -0.08 11.58
C ALA A 106 0.27 1.45 11.45
N VAL A 107 -0.32 1.97 10.38
CA VAL A 107 -0.43 3.42 10.16
C VAL A 107 -1.33 4.07 11.21
N TRP A 108 -2.43 3.43 11.56
CA TRP A 108 -3.34 3.93 12.61
C TRP A 108 -2.62 4.07 13.95
N ARG A 109 -1.88 3.04 14.37
CA ARG A 109 -1.10 3.08 15.62
C ARG A 109 -0.05 4.19 15.59
N LEU A 110 0.64 4.34 14.46
CA LEU A 110 1.63 5.41 14.29
C LEU A 110 0.98 6.78 14.44
N ALA A 111 -0.19 6.99 13.84
CA ALA A 111 -0.94 8.24 13.94
C ALA A 111 -1.36 8.53 15.38
N GLN A 112 -1.84 7.53 16.11
CA GLN A 112 -2.21 7.67 17.53
C GLN A 112 -1.00 8.05 18.38
N GLN A 113 0.11 7.34 18.23
CA GLN A 113 1.35 7.63 18.96
C GLN A 113 1.86 9.04 18.71
N THR A 114 1.79 9.50 17.48
CA THR A 114 2.21 10.85 17.09
C THR A 114 1.29 11.90 17.73
N ALA A 115 -0.01 11.67 17.73
CA ALA A 115 -0.98 12.57 18.37
C ALA A 115 -0.76 12.64 19.89
N GLU A 116 -0.49 11.51 20.54
CA GLU A 116 -0.19 11.45 21.99
C GLU A 116 1.08 12.23 22.33
N LYS A 117 2.15 12.08 21.54
CA LYS A 117 3.39 12.84 21.73
C LYS A 117 3.16 14.33 21.61
N LYS A 118 2.40 14.76 20.60
CA LYS A 118 2.05 16.18 20.41
C LYS A 118 1.22 16.71 21.61
N SER A 119 0.28 15.93 22.10
CA SER A 119 -0.53 16.29 23.27
C SER A 119 0.33 16.46 24.53
N LYS A 120 1.35 15.61 24.73
CA LYS A 120 2.26 15.70 25.88
C LYS A 120 3.27 16.85 25.77
N ASN A 121 3.72 17.17 24.58
CA ASN A 121 4.80 18.13 24.32
C ASN A 121 4.31 19.45 23.69
N GLY A 122 3.06 19.53 23.31
CA GLY A 122 2.52 20.55 22.42
C GLY A 122 1.79 21.69 23.09
N LYS A 123 2.28 22.13 24.18
CA LYS A 123 1.69 23.31 24.81
C LYS A 123 2.39 24.59 24.41
#